data_079003a231d1113f623ff7c6ff789f4f
#
_entry.id   079003a231d1113f623ff7c6ff789f4f
#
_cell.length_a   1.000
_cell.length_b   1.000
_cell.length_c   1.000
_cell.angle_alpha   90.00
_cell.angle_beta   90.00
_cell.angle_gamma   90.00
#
_symmetry.space_group_name_H-M   'P 1'
#
loop_
_entity.id
_entity.type
_entity.pdbx_description
1 polymer ?
#
loop_
_entity_poly.entity_id
_entity_poly.type
_entity_poly.pdbx_seq_one_letter_code
_entity_poly.pdbx_strand_id
1 'polypeptide(L)'
;MFGRLGNDAAHPEMQLSPLGEAVQQAWKQIPERQAEHGNRVAVHACVCMPDHFHGVIEVLEPMEWSLGDIMQGMKTACTQRWWQMNGVPASINRPNSVDCNNANLPKWLREKAAIYRSDGELIRHLSKKQRQEYYTLVGREQRPLFDDNYDDTVCLDSRHREAMIAYVHDNPRRAILRRALPDVMQRCLHVRIGGHSYGAFGNLFLLRWANKVQVQCHRKHPASGQPYEETADYARQREQWEKAILGGATVMVTPGISRGELLMKNECLEKGYPLIHIQKDSIGPYWKPERQRFDACANGSLLVLAPWELDSMEAVNGVPSDSDYSRFHNLNNLATEICSFNGEAKIFKQ
;
A
#
# COMPACT_ATOMS: atom_id res chain seq x y z
N MET A 1 -1.54 6.64 -20.70
CA MET A 1 -1.43 5.36 -19.97
C MET A 1 -0.16 4.64 -20.36
N PHE A 2 0.54 4.05 -19.40
CA PHE A 2 1.84 3.38 -19.66
C PHE A 2 1.69 1.99 -20.29
N GLY A 3 0.48 1.44 -20.34
CA GLY A 3 0.23 0.16 -20.97
C GLY A 3 -1.12 -0.43 -20.58
N ARG A 4 -1.30 -1.71 -20.87
CA ARG A 4 -2.48 -2.50 -20.51
C ARG A 4 -2.06 -3.70 -19.69
N LEU A 5 -2.84 -3.95 -18.65
CA LEU A 5 -2.66 -5.10 -17.79
C LEU A 5 -3.56 -6.23 -18.29
N GLY A 6 -3.00 -7.43 -18.48
CA GLY A 6 -3.74 -8.65 -18.79
C GLY A 6 -4.77 -9.01 -17.73
N ASN A 7 -5.47 -10.12 -17.92
CA ASN A 7 -6.52 -10.59 -17.01
C ASN A 7 -6.14 -11.88 -16.27
N ASP A 8 -5.04 -12.54 -16.65
CA ASP A 8 -4.59 -13.79 -16.05
C ASP A 8 -3.63 -13.51 -14.87
N ALA A 9 -4.07 -13.86 -13.67
CA ALA A 9 -3.26 -13.69 -12.46
C ALA A 9 -2.16 -14.75 -12.31
N ALA A 10 -2.28 -15.90 -12.98
CA ALA A 10 -1.24 -16.94 -12.98
C ALA A 10 -0.07 -16.54 -13.88
N HIS A 11 -0.36 -15.80 -14.95
CA HIS A 11 0.64 -15.27 -15.89
C HIS A 11 0.41 -13.75 -16.07
N PRO A 12 0.72 -12.95 -15.05
CA PRO A 12 0.46 -11.52 -15.06
C PRO A 12 1.37 -10.82 -16.07
N GLU A 13 0.78 -10.28 -17.12
CA GLU A 13 1.51 -9.59 -18.20
C GLU A 13 1.12 -8.12 -18.26
N MET A 14 2.12 -7.25 -18.36
CA MET A 14 1.98 -5.84 -18.70
C MET A 14 2.42 -5.60 -20.14
N GLN A 15 1.47 -5.30 -21.01
CA GLN A 15 1.76 -4.84 -22.38
C GLN A 15 2.02 -3.34 -22.34
N LEU A 16 3.28 -2.96 -22.44
CA LEU A 16 3.68 -1.56 -22.40
C LEU A 16 3.24 -0.81 -23.65
N SER A 17 2.83 0.43 -23.48
CA SER A 17 2.71 1.38 -24.59
C SER A 17 4.09 1.96 -24.90
N PRO A 18 4.28 2.63 -26.07
CA PRO A 18 5.53 3.35 -26.35
C PRO A 18 5.94 4.32 -25.23
N LEU A 19 4.96 4.93 -24.54
CA LEU A 19 5.21 5.76 -23.38
C LEU A 19 5.69 4.95 -22.16
N GLY A 20 5.08 3.79 -21.90
CA GLY A 20 5.51 2.90 -20.83
C GLY A 20 6.92 2.36 -21.03
N GLU A 21 7.28 2.03 -22.27
CA GLU A 21 8.65 1.66 -22.65
C GLU A 21 9.64 2.80 -22.40
N ALA A 22 9.26 4.03 -22.76
CA ALA A 22 10.09 5.20 -22.52
C ALA A 22 10.30 5.48 -21.02
N VAL A 23 9.27 5.28 -20.18
CA VAL A 23 9.37 5.42 -18.72
C VAL A 23 10.28 4.33 -18.15
N GLN A 24 10.13 3.08 -18.58
CA GLN A 24 10.99 1.98 -18.15
C GLN A 24 12.46 2.21 -18.56
N GLN A 25 12.68 2.73 -19.76
CA GLN A 25 14.02 3.05 -20.26
C GLN A 25 14.64 4.19 -19.46
N ALA A 26 13.88 5.24 -19.16
CA ALA A 26 14.36 6.35 -18.34
C ALA A 26 14.80 5.91 -16.95
N TRP A 27 14.08 4.96 -16.35
CA TRP A 27 14.45 4.33 -15.07
C TRP A 27 15.77 3.57 -15.18
N LYS A 28 15.91 2.71 -16.17
CA LYS A 28 17.13 1.92 -16.40
C LYS A 28 18.37 2.77 -16.65
N GLN A 29 18.21 3.98 -17.18
CA GLN A 29 19.30 4.92 -17.44
C GLN A 29 19.72 5.75 -16.23
N ILE A 30 19.02 5.66 -15.09
CA ILE A 30 19.37 6.44 -13.90
C ILE A 30 20.84 6.21 -13.47
N PRO A 31 21.35 4.97 -13.33
CA PRO A 31 22.74 4.74 -12.90
C PRO A 31 23.77 5.41 -13.80
N GLU A 32 23.61 5.30 -15.13
CA GLU A 32 24.50 5.90 -16.10
C GLU A 32 24.52 7.42 -16.01
N ARG A 33 23.33 8.04 -15.96
CA ARG A 33 23.19 9.49 -15.83
C ARG A 33 23.75 10.02 -14.51
N GLN A 34 23.57 9.26 -13.41
CA GLN A 34 24.08 9.65 -12.12
C GLN A 34 25.60 9.53 -12.04
N ALA A 35 26.20 8.55 -12.73
CA ALA A 35 27.65 8.41 -12.83
C ALA A 35 28.30 9.62 -13.53
N GLU A 36 27.65 10.25 -14.52
CA GLU A 36 28.11 11.49 -15.15
C GLU A 36 28.25 12.66 -14.16
N HIS A 37 27.49 12.61 -13.04
CA HIS A 37 27.53 13.60 -11.97
C HIS A 37 28.33 13.13 -10.75
N GLY A 38 29.07 12.02 -10.87
CA GLY A 38 29.87 11.45 -9.77
C GLY A 38 29.06 10.72 -8.71
N ASN A 39 27.76 10.49 -8.92
CA ASN A 39 26.90 9.76 -7.98
C ASN A 39 26.87 8.27 -8.32
N ARG A 40 26.85 7.43 -7.29
CA ARG A 40 26.75 5.96 -7.45
C ARG A 40 25.42 5.44 -6.93
N VAL A 41 24.56 5.03 -7.86
CA VAL A 41 23.25 4.46 -7.57
C VAL A 41 23.04 3.19 -8.39
N ALA A 42 22.21 2.29 -7.90
CA ALA A 42 21.75 1.09 -8.60
C ALA A 42 20.23 1.05 -8.67
N VAL A 43 19.69 0.54 -9.76
CA VAL A 43 18.26 0.25 -9.91
C VAL A 43 18.06 -1.26 -9.94
N HIS A 44 17.14 -1.78 -9.07
CA HIS A 44 16.95 -3.22 -8.89
C HIS A 44 15.71 -3.75 -9.59
N ALA A 45 14.59 -3.07 -9.43
CA ALA A 45 13.32 -3.50 -9.99
C ALA A 45 12.50 -2.30 -10.43
N CYS A 46 11.65 -2.52 -11.45
CA CYS A 46 10.62 -1.55 -11.81
C CYS A 46 9.43 -2.25 -12.47
N VAL A 47 8.27 -1.65 -12.34
CA VAL A 47 7.07 -2.00 -13.09
C VAL A 47 6.28 -0.74 -13.46
N CYS A 48 5.94 -0.62 -14.74
CA CYS A 48 4.99 0.38 -15.22
C CYS A 48 3.59 -0.23 -15.17
N MET A 49 2.79 0.21 -14.21
CA MET A 49 1.36 -0.09 -14.15
C MET A 49 0.61 0.82 -15.15
N PRO A 50 -0.66 0.58 -15.47
CA PRO A 50 -1.35 1.39 -16.48
C PRO A 50 -1.34 2.90 -16.23
N ASP A 51 -1.36 3.34 -14.97
CA ASP A 51 -1.52 4.72 -14.52
C ASP A 51 -0.43 5.21 -13.55
N HIS A 52 0.47 4.32 -13.12
CA HIS A 52 1.55 4.64 -12.19
C HIS A 52 2.79 3.77 -12.40
N PHE A 53 3.85 4.10 -11.69
CA PHE A 53 5.14 3.44 -11.77
C PHE A 53 5.65 3.08 -10.38
N HIS A 54 6.24 1.89 -10.25
CA HIS A 54 7.01 1.48 -9.08
C HIS A 54 8.44 1.17 -9.46
N GLY A 55 9.38 1.52 -8.59
CA GLY A 55 10.79 1.19 -8.76
C GLY A 55 11.51 1.04 -7.43
N VAL A 56 12.59 0.26 -7.42
CA VAL A 56 13.50 0.11 -6.29
C VAL A 56 14.87 0.62 -6.71
N ILE A 57 15.34 1.65 -6.02
CA ILE A 57 16.65 2.27 -6.23
C ILE A 57 17.49 2.15 -4.96
N GLU A 58 18.78 1.97 -5.10
CA GLU A 58 19.76 1.93 -4.02
C GLU A 58 20.81 3.03 -4.22
N VAL A 59 21.07 3.79 -3.19
CA VAL A 59 22.20 4.73 -3.14
C VAL A 59 23.40 3.95 -2.59
N LEU A 60 24.41 3.76 -3.41
CA LEU A 60 25.59 2.94 -3.10
C LEU A 60 26.64 3.69 -2.29
N GLU A 61 26.71 5.02 -2.45
CA GLU A 61 27.64 5.90 -1.74
C GLU A 61 26.94 7.21 -1.40
N PRO A 62 27.34 7.88 -0.31
CA PRO A 62 26.81 9.21 0.01
C PRO A 62 26.96 10.17 -1.19
N MET A 63 25.91 10.92 -1.47
CA MET A 63 25.88 11.86 -2.59
C MET A 63 25.38 13.23 -2.12
N GLU A 64 25.76 14.29 -2.83
CA GLU A 64 25.29 15.65 -2.55
C GLU A 64 23.83 15.86 -2.98
N TRP A 65 23.39 15.14 -4.00
CA TRP A 65 22.01 15.20 -4.50
C TRP A 65 21.07 14.38 -3.64
N SER A 66 19.89 14.89 -3.45
CA SER A 66 18.83 14.12 -2.80
C SER A 66 18.22 13.08 -3.75
N LEU A 67 17.60 12.03 -3.21
CA LEU A 67 16.82 11.10 -4.02
C LEU A 67 15.71 11.84 -4.80
N GLY A 68 15.16 12.92 -4.22
CA GLY A 68 14.19 13.79 -4.88
C GLY A 68 14.70 14.41 -6.17
N ASP A 69 15.97 14.82 -6.23
CA ASP A 69 16.58 15.40 -7.43
C ASP A 69 16.69 14.35 -8.55
N ILE A 70 17.08 13.12 -8.21
CA ILE A 70 17.14 12.00 -9.15
C ILE A 70 15.75 11.70 -9.72
N MET A 71 14.74 11.61 -8.85
CA MET A 71 13.36 11.36 -9.26
C MET A 71 12.78 12.50 -10.10
N GLN A 72 13.09 13.74 -9.77
CA GLN A 72 12.70 14.90 -10.56
C GLN A 72 13.34 14.87 -11.96
N GLY A 73 14.61 14.50 -12.05
CA GLY A 73 15.30 14.33 -13.32
C GLY A 73 14.64 13.25 -14.20
N MET A 74 14.33 12.09 -13.63
CA MET A 74 13.62 11.01 -14.33
C MET A 74 12.23 11.46 -14.79
N LYS A 75 11.42 12.07 -13.91
CA LYS A 75 10.07 12.59 -14.24
C LYS A 75 10.13 13.62 -15.36
N THR A 76 11.12 14.50 -15.34
CA THR A 76 11.32 15.52 -16.37
C THR A 76 11.63 14.89 -17.73
N ALA A 77 12.55 13.92 -17.77
CA ALA A 77 12.89 13.21 -19.00
C ALA A 77 11.68 12.46 -19.60
N CYS A 78 10.88 11.79 -18.76
CA CYS A 78 9.66 11.11 -19.19
C CYS A 78 8.60 12.11 -19.72
N THR A 79 8.44 13.26 -19.05
CA THR A 79 7.52 14.31 -19.49
C THR A 79 7.92 14.89 -20.85
N GLN A 80 9.21 15.17 -21.06
CA GLN A 80 9.73 15.64 -22.34
C GLN A 80 9.49 14.62 -23.45
N ARG A 81 9.72 13.33 -23.17
CA ARG A 81 9.48 12.27 -24.13
C ARG A 81 7.99 12.14 -24.47
N TRP A 82 7.12 12.24 -23.49
CA TRP A 82 5.67 12.24 -23.68
C TRP A 82 5.21 13.43 -24.56
N TRP A 83 5.75 14.62 -24.32
CA TRP A 83 5.46 15.78 -25.14
C TRP A 83 5.91 15.57 -26.59
N GLN A 84 7.12 15.05 -26.82
CA GLN A 84 7.59 14.72 -28.16
C GLN A 84 6.66 13.75 -28.90
N MET A 85 6.18 12.71 -28.21
CA MET A 85 5.23 11.74 -28.78
C MET A 85 3.88 12.38 -29.16
N ASN A 86 3.51 13.50 -28.54
CA ASN A 86 2.30 14.24 -28.83
C ASN A 86 2.54 15.48 -29.73
N GLY A 87 3.70 15.57 -30.37
CA GLY A 87 4.05 16.66 -31.27
C GLY A 87 4.33 17.99 -30.54
N VAL A 88 4.48 17.96 -29.20
CA VAL A 88 4.84 19.16 -28.43
C VAL A 88 6.37 19.27 -28.37
N PRO A 89 6.96 20.45 -28.64
CA PRO A 89 8.39 20.65 -28.51
C PRO A 89 8.91 20.26 -27.13
N ALA A 90 10.00 19.48 -27.09
CA ALA A 90 10.56 18.92 -25.84
C ALA A 90 11.13 19.99 -24.87
N SER A 91 11.30 21.22 -25.32
CA SER A 91 11.98 22.26 -24.56
C SER A 91 11.02 23.05 -23.70
N ILE A 92 11.10 22.87 -22.38
CA ILE A 92 10.52 23.81 -21.42
C ILE A 92 11.25 25.17 -21.37
N ASN A 93 12.41 25.27 -22.03
CA ASN A 93 13.18 26.51 -22.20
C ASN A 93 12.77 27.29 -23.46
N ARG A 94 11.70 26.86 -24.18
CA ARG A 94 11.14 27.66 -25.27
C ARG A 94 10.70 29.03 -24.75
N PRO A 95 10.69 30.04 -25.63
CA PRO A 95 10.12 31.34 -25.27
C PRO A 95 8.74 31.19 -24.66
N ASN A 96 8.41 32.09 -23.74
CA ASN A 96 7.10 32.08 -23.07
C ASN A 96 5.98 32.14 -24.13
N SER A 97 5.12 31.13 -24.15
CA SER A 97 4.04 30.99 -25.12
C SER A 97 2.79 31.78 -24.72
N VAL A 98 2.77 32.35 -23.54
CA VAL A 98 1.65 33.14 -23.03
C VAL A 98 1.77 34.56 -23.56
N ASP A 99 0.81 34.99 -24.38
CA ASP A 99 0.68 36.41 -24.78
C ASP A 99 0.18 37.23 -23.58
N CYS A 100 1.07 38.01 -22.99
CA CYS A 100 0.76 38.86 -21.83
C CYS A 100 -0.23 39.98 -22.16
N ASN A 101 -0.47 40.29 -23.45
CA ASN A 101 -1.43 41.28 -23.90
C ASN A 101 -2.83 40.68 -24.13
N ASN A 102 -3.00 39.38 -24.06
CA ASN A 102 -4.28 38.72 -24.26
C ASN A 102 -5.23 38.98 -23.07
N ALA A 103 -6.20 39.89 -23.28
CA ALA A 103 -7.17 40.29 -22.26
C ALA A 103 -8.06 39.13 -21.72
N ASN A 104 -8.18 38.02 -22.47
CA ASN A 104 -8.98 36.85 -22.08
C ASN A 104 -8.25 35.96 -21.04
N LEU A 105 -6.96 36.19 -20.82
CA LEU A 105 -6.21 35.47 -19.81
C LEU A 105 -6.36 36.12 -18.42
N PRO A 106 -6.32 35.33 -17.34
CA PRO A 106 -6.33 35.86 -15.97
C PRO A 106 -5.23 36.87 -15.74
N LYS A 107 -5.53 37.95 -15.01
CA LYS A 107 -4.59 39.03 -14.72
C LYS A 107 -3.27 38.51 -14.14
N TRP A 108 -3.35 37.60 -13.16
CA TRP A 108 -2.18 37.01 -12.51
C TRP A 108 -1.25 36.30 -13.51
N LEU A 109 -1.82 35.63 -14.54
CA LEU A 109 -1.02 34.91 -15.55
C LEU A 109 -0.31 35.88 -16.48
N ARG A 110 -1.03 36.95 -16.93
CA ARG A 110 -0.42 38.00 -17.76
C ARG A 110 0.72 38.71 -17.07
N GLU A 111 0.54 39.08 -15.79
CA GLU A 111 1.58 39.74 -14.99
C GLU A 111 2.81 38.86 -14.84
N LYS A 112 2.63 37.57 -14.53
CA LYS A 112 3.76 36.63 -14.43
C LYS A 112 4.41 36.36 -15.79
N ALA A 113 3.62 36.19 -16.85
CA ALA A 113 4.16 35.93 -18.18
C ALA A 113 4.99 37.13 -18.72
N ALA A 114 4.70 38.35 -18.29
CA ALA A 114 5.51 39.52 -18.61
C ALA A 114 6.89 39.55 -17.94
N ILE A 115 7.05 38.81 -16.82
CA ILE A 115 8.28 38.78 -16.05
C ILE A 115 9.22 37.64 -16.54
N TYR A 116 8.66 36.47 -16.81
CA TYR A 116 9.44 35.27 -17.14
C TYR A 116 9.62 35.07 -18.62
N ARG A 117 10.85 34.80 -19.05
CA ARG A 117 11.22 34.72 -20.47
C ARG A 117 10.89 33.40 -21.14
N SER A 118 10.68 32.33 -20.34
CA SER A 118 10.34 31.02 -20.86
C SER A 118 9.20 30.38 -20.09
N ASP A 119 8.48 29.45 -20.73
CA ASP A 119 7.41 28.67 -20.10
C ASP A 119 7.92 27.91 -18.88
N GLY A 120 9.15 27.40 -18.94
CA GLY A 120 9.77 26.68 -17.83
C GLY A 120 10.07 27.55 -16.61
N GLU A 121 10.49 28.81 -16.84
CA GLU A 121 10.67 29.77 -15.76
C GLU A 121 9.33 30.15 -15.15
N LEU A 122 8.35 30.47 -16.00
CA LEU A 122 6.99 30.81 -15.56
C LEU A 122 6.41 29.69 -14.69
N ILE A 123 6.40 28.45 -15.17
CA ILE A 123 5.82 27.29 -14.48
C ILE A 123 6.47 27.06 -13.11
N ARG A 124 7.78 27.22 -12.96
CA ARG A 124 8.50 27.07 -11.70
C ARG A 124 8.01 28.05 -10.61
N HIS A 125 7.57 29.23 -11.01
CA HIS A 125 7.12 30.28 -10.11
C HIS A 125 5.59 30.32 -9.89
N LEU A 126 4.84 29.34 -10.43
CA LEU A 126 3.42 29.17 -10.17
C LEU A 126 3.17 28.32 -8.94
N SER A 127 2.17 28.69 -8.13
CA SER A 127 1.62 27.80 -7.10
C SER A 127 0.95 26.58 -7.73
N LYS A 128 0.72 25.51 -6.95
CA LYS A 128 0.03 24.29 -7.43
C LYS A 128 -1.30 24.60 -8.12
N LYS A 129 -2.11 25.49 -7.52
CA LYS A 129 -3.39 25.94 -8.08
C LYS A 129 -3.21 26.70 -9.39
N GLN A 130 -2.25 27.63 -9.45
CA GLN A 130 -1.94 28.40 -10.65
C GLN A 130 -1.40 27.51 -11.78
N ARG A 131 -0.59 26.50 -11.49
CA ARG A 131 -0.13 25.53 -12.50
C ARG A 131 -1.28 24.74 -13.11
N GLN A 132 -2.22 24.29 -12.29
CA GLN A 132 -3.40 23.59 -12.76
C GLN A 132 -4.24 24.46 -13.71
N GLU A 133 -4.44 25.72 -13.35
CA GLU A 133 -5.18 26.69 -14.17
C GLU A 133 -4.41 27.03 -15.46
N TYR A 134 -3.09 27.25 -15.36
CA TYR A 134 -2.21 27.46 -16.51
C TYR A 134 -2.33 26.33 -17.55
N TYR A 135 -2.21 25.06 -17.15
CA TYR A 135 -2.36 23.94 -18.07
C TYR A 135 -3.78 23.79 -18.64
N THR A 136 -4.78 24.33 -17.99
CA THR A 136 -6.14 24.36 -18.53
C THR A 136 -6.26 25.42 -19.64
N LEU A 137 -5.55 26.54 -19.49
CA LEU A 137 -5.59 27.67 -20.41
C LEU A 137 -4.68 27.50 -21.64
N VAL A 138 -3.49 26.92 -21.45
CA VAL A 138 -2.49 26.77 -22.54
C VAL A 138 -2.47 25.38 -23.19
N GLY A 139 -3.36 24.50 -22.76
CA GLY A 139 -3.52 23.15 -23.33
C GLY A 139 -3.00 22.02 -22.45
N ARG A 140 -3.66 20.87 -22.58
CA ARG A 140 -3.33 19.65 -21.81
C ARG A 140 -1.99 19.04 -22.21
N GLU A 141 -1.53 19.31 -23.40
CA GLU A 141 -0.30 18.78 -23.99
C GLU A 141 0.96 19.17 -23.20
N GLN A 142 0.88 20.24 -22.42
CA GLN A 142 2.01 20.77 -21.63
C GLN A 142 2.01 20.33 -20.17
N ARG A 143 1.07 19.49 -19.75
CA ARG A 143 1.07 18.97 -18.38
C ARG A 143 2.27 18.05 -18.15
N PRO A 144 2.83 18.06 -16.93
CA PRO A 144 3.73 17.01 -16.52
C PRO A 144 3.06 15.63 -16.63
N LEU A 145 3.85 14.63 -17.00
CA LEU A 145 3.38 13.25 -17.08
C LEU A 145 3.05 12.67 -15.71
N PHE A 146 3.81 13.06 -14.70
CA PHE A 146 3.65 12.62 -13.32
C PHE A 146 3.20 13.77 -12.42
N ASP A 147 2.54 13.41 -11.33
CA ASP A 147 2.26 14.34 -10.24
C ASP A 147 3.54 14.86 -9.57
N ASP A 148 3.44 15.99 -8.88
CA ASP A 148 4.61 16.67 -8.27
C ASP A 148 5.34 15.78 -7.23
N ASN A 149 4.60 15.00 -6.46
CA ASN A 149 5.15 14.15 -5.39
C ASN A 149 5.28 12.68 -5.83
N TYR A 150 5.91 11.89 -4.99
CA TYR A 150 5.96 10.42 -5.06
C TYR A 150 5.91 9.86 -3.63
N ASP A 151 5.40 8.64 -3.52
CA ASP A 151 5.44 7.90 -2.25
C ASP A 151 6.71 7.07 -2.23
N ASP A 152 7.45 7.12 -1.14
CA ASP A 152 8.67 6.34 -0.94
C ASP A 152 8.64 5.55 0.37
N THR A 153 9.45 4.51 0.41
CA THR A 153 9.68 3.70 1.59
C THR A 153 11.17 3.37 1.67
N VAL A 154 11.80 3.76 2.76
CA VAL A 154 13.22 3.47 2.99
C VAL A 154 13.39 2.00 3.37
N CYS A 155 14.21 1.27 2.62
CA CYS A 155 14.60 -0.09 2.97
C CYS A 155 15.77 -0.05 3.97
N LEU A 156 15.54 -0.57 5.17
CA LEU A 156 16.51 -0.50 6.28
C LEU A 156 17.61 -1.56 6.19
N ASP A 157 17.37 -2.65 5.46
CA ASP A 157 18.30 -3.77 5.28
C ASP A 157 18.07 -4.50 3.95
N SER A 158 18.96 -5.46 3.63
CA SER A 158 18.88 -6.26 2.40
C SER A 158 17.60 -7.09 2.33
N ARG A 159 17.12 -7.63 3.44
CA ARG A 159 15.88 -8.43 3.49
C ARG A 159 14.68 -7.56 3.15
N HIS A 160 14.62 -6.34 3.68
CA HIS A 160 13.56 -5.39 3.34
C HIS A 160 13.61 -5.01 1.85
N ARG A 161 14.82 -4.75 1.32
CA ARG A 161 15.01 -4.47 -0.12
C ARG A 161 14.51 -5.62 -1.00
N GLU A 162 14.89 -6.87 -0.70
CA GLU A 162 14.42 -8.05 -1.44
C GLU A 162 12.89 -8.19 -1.38
N ALA A 163 12.30 -7.91 -0.23
CA ALA A 163 10.85 -7.89 -0.07
C ALA A 163 10.18 -6.84 -0.95
N MET A 164 10.77 -5.64 -1.07
CA MET A 164 10.24 -4.57 -1.92
C MET A 164 10.43 -4.89 -3.41
N ILE A 165 11.54 -5.52 -3.81
CA ILE A 165 11.75 -6.01 -5.17
C ILE A 165 10.66 -7.02 -5.54
N ALA A 166 10.43 -8.02 -4.69
CA ALA A 166 9.37 -9.01 -4.88
C ALA A 166 7.97 -8.35 -4.96
N TYR A 167 7.69 -7.37 -4.09
CA TYR A 167 6.46 -6.61 -4.12
C TYR A 167 6.27 -5.84 -5.44
N VAL A 168 7.33 -5.19 -5.96
CA VAL A 168 7.27 -4.46 -7.23
C VAL A 168 6.94 -5.42 -8.39
N HIS A 169 7.59 -6.58 -8.45
CA HIS A 169 7.31 -7.59 -9.48
C HIS A 169 5.90 -8.19 -9.37
N ASP A 170 5.35 -8.33 -8.17
CA ASP A 170 4.02 -8.89 -7.92
C ASP A 170 2.86 -7.90 -8.18
N ASN A 171 3.14 -6.60 -8.38
CA ASN A 171 2.08 -5.60 -8.55
C ASN A 171 1.08 -5.90 -9.68
N PRO A 172 1.48 -6.39 -10.87
CA PRO A 172 0.53 -6.77 -11.92
C PRO A 172 -0.45 -7.84 -11.46
N ARG A 173 0.02 -8.93 -10.86
CA ARG A 173 -0.83 -10.01 -10.31
C ARG A 173 -1.79 -9.47 -9.25
N ARG A 174 -1.28 -8.67 -8.32
CA ARG A 174 -2.09 -8.05 -7.25
C ARG A 174 -3.20 -7.15 -7.78
N ALA A 175 -2.93 -6.42 -8.86
CA ALA A 175 -3.93 -5.56 -9.50
C ALA A 175 -5.01 -6.39 -10.22
N ILE A 176 -4.61 -7.49 -10.90
CA ILE A 176 -5.55 -8.42 -11.54
C ILE A 176 -6.47 -9.05 -10.49
N LEU A 177 -5.91 -9.61 -9.42
CA LEU A 177 -6.70 -10.26 -8.35
C LEU A 177 -7.68 -9.30 -7.69
N ARG A 178 -7.25 -8.07 -7.36
CA ARG A 178 -8.17 -7.07 -6.78
C ARG A 178 -9.33 -6.70 -7.70
N ARG A 179 -9.07 -6.65 -9.01
CA ARG A 179 -10.11 -6.37 -10.01
C ARG A 179 -11.06 -7.54 -10.20
N ALA A 180 -10.53 -8.77 -10.17
CA ALA A 180 -11.29 -9.99 -10.38
C ALA A 180 -12.11 -10.41 -9.14
N LEU A 181 -11.66 -10.09 -7.95
CA LEU A 181 -12.19 -10.57 -6.67
C LEU A 181 -12.57 -9.41 -5.72
N PRO A 182 -13.43 -8.47 -6.15
CA PRO A 182 -13.74 -7.28 -5.36
C PRO A 182 -14.39 -7.61 -4.01
N ASP A 183 -15.20 -8.67 -3.94
CA ASP A 183 -15.95 -9.04 -2.73
C ASP A 183 -15.05 -9.61 -1.61
N VAL A 184 -14.00 -10.36 -1.98
CA VAL A 184 -13.06 -10.95 -1.01
C VAL A 184 -11.79 -10.12 -0.82
N MET A 185 -11.59 -9.10 -1.66
CA MET A 185 -10.51 -8.12 -1.56
C MET A 185 -11.03 -6.73 -1.15
N GLN A 186 -12.16 -6.72 -0.45
CA GLN A 186 -12.85 -5.49 -0.07
C GLN A 186 -12.09 -4.74 1.01
N ARG A 187 -11.95 -3.42 0.83
CA ARG A 187 -11.50 -2.50 1.88
C ARG A 187 -12.70 -1.71 2.38
N CYS A 188 -12.91 -1.75 3.69
CA CYS A 188 -13.91 -0.95 4.36
C CYS A 188 -13.21 -0.16 5.46
N LEU A 189 -13.20 1.17 5.34
CA LEU A 189 -12.56 2.00 6.35
C LEU A 189 -13.38 2.07 7.63
N HIS A 190 -14.69 1.90 7.53
CA HIS A 190 -15.58 1.94 8.69
C HIS A 190 -16.61 0.79 8.63
N VAL A 191 -16.39 -0.22 9.45
CA VAL A 191 -17.29 -1.35 9.66
C VAL A 191 -17.65 -1.42 11.14
N ARG A 192 -18.94 -1.49 11.48
CA ARG A 192 -19.38 -1.73 12.85
C ARG A 192 -19.72 -3.21 13.05
N ILE A 193 -19.06 -3.81 14.04
CA ILE A 193 -19.26 -5.20 14.45
C ILE A 193 -19.57 -5.18 15.95
N GLY A 194 -20.76 -5.60 16.33
CA GLY A 194 -21.20 -5.47 17.72
C GLY A 194 -21.21 -4.01 18.18
N GLY A 195 -20.54 -3.74 19.29
CA GLY A 195 -20.39 -2.41 19.89
C GLY A 195 -19.29 -1.54 19.29
N HIS A 196 -18.37 -2.10 18.49
CA HIS A 196 -17.12 -1.49 18.10
C HIS A 196 -17.01 -1.19 16.61
N SER A 197 -16.18 -0.19 16.27
CA SER A 197 -15.88 0.24 14.90
C SER A 197 -14.49 -0.22 14.47
N TYR A 198 -14.38 -0.69 13.23
CA TYR A 198 -13.14 -1.25 12.67
C TYR A 198 -12.86 -0.71 11.28
N GLY A 199 -11.58 -0.55 10.95
CA GLY A 199 -11.12 -0.68 9.59
C GLY A 199 -11.03 -2.18 9.24
N ALA A 200 -11.44 -2.55 8.02
CA ALA A 200 -11.45 -3.93 7.57
C ALA A 200 -10.84 -4.10 6.19
N PHE A 201 -10.18 -5.23 5.95
CA PHE A 201 -9.73 -5.65 4.63
C PHE A 201 -9.86 -7.16 4.47
N GLY A 202 -10.43 -7.61 3.35
CA GLY A 202 -10.55 -9.02 3.04
C GLY A 202 -12.00 -9.51 3.02
N ASN A 203 -12.20 -10.80 3.31
CA ASN A 203 -13.48 -11.48 3.18
C ASN A 203 -14.39 -11.25 4.39
N LEU A 204 -15.28 -10.26 4.29
CA LEU A 204 -16.27 -9.96 5.35
C LEU A 204 -17.30 -11.10 5.57
N PHE A 205 -17.47 -12.03 4.63
CA PHE A 205 -18.37 -13.16 4.82
C PHE A 205 -17.93 -14.10 5.94
N LEU A 206 -16.65 -14.11 6.31
CA LEU A 206 -16.14 -14.88 7.45
C LEU A 206 -16.81 -14.51 8.77
N LEU A 207 -17.30 -13.28 8.92
CA LEU A 207 -18.07 -12.84 10.09
C LEU A 207 -19.42 -13.56 10.24
N ARG A 208 -19.97 -14.08 9.15
CA ARG A 208 -21.29 -14.77 9.13
C ARG A 208 -21.19 -16.26 9.44
N TRP A 209 -19.98 -16.82 9.52
CA TRP A 209 -19.80 -18.23 9.88
C TRP A 209 -20.21 -18.47 11.32
N ALA A 210 -20.98 -19.55 11.54
CA ALA A 210 -21.53 -19.83 12.86
C ALA A 210 -20.46 -20.19 13.89
N ASN A 211 -19.45 -20.97 13.46
CA ASN A 211 -18.39 -21.43 14.34
C ASN A 211 -17.17 -20.52 14.19
N LYS A 212 -16.93 -19.70 15.19
CA LYS A 212 -15.73 -18.88 15.32
C LYS A 212 -15.01 -19.29 16.60
N VAL A 213 -13.73 -19.64 16.49
CA VAL A 213 -12.92 -20.13 17.61
C VAL A 213 -11.76 -19.18 17.85
N GLN A 214 -11.70 -18.65 19.06
CA GLN A 214 -10.58 -17.81 19.45
C GLN A 214 -9.31 -18.64 19.62
N VAL A 215 -8.23 -18.21 18.95
CA VAL A 215 -6.89 -18.70 19.20
C VAL A 215 -6.28 -17.81 20.28
N GLN A 216 -6.26 -18.28 21.48
CA GLN A 216 -5.67 -17.60 22.62
C GLN A 216 -4.84 -18.60 23.42
N CYS A 217 -3.63 -18.25 23.79
CA CYS A 217 -2.78 -19.06 24.64
C CYS A 217 -1.85 -18.21 25.51
N HIS A 218 -1.42 -18.80 26.59
CA HIS A 218 -0.48 -18.16 27.51
C HIS A 218 0.88 -17.90 26.84
N ARG A 219 1.63 -16.94 27.33
CA ARG A 219 3.03 -16.74 26.93
C ARG A 219 3.96 -17.78 27.56
N LYS A 220 3.63 -18.17 28.79
CA LYS A 220 4.35 -19.19 29.57
C LYS A 220 3.37 -20.20 30.15
N HIS A 221 3.78 -21.45 30.21
CA HIS A 221 2.99 -22.50 30.86
C HIS A 221 2.86 -22.21 32.36
N PRO A 222 1.65 -22.20 32.94
CA PRO A 222 1.41 -21.76 34.32
C PRO A 222 2.18 -22.58 35.37
N ALA A 223 2.33 -23.89 35.16
CA ALA A 223 2.99 -24.78 36.11
C ALA A 223 4.51 -24.87 35.92
N SER A 224 5.03 -24.85 34.67
CA SER A 224 6.44 -25.07 34.40
C SER A 224 7.22 -23.78 34.12
N GLY A 225 6.53 -22.67 33.79
CA GLY A 225 7.16 -21.41 33.39
C GLY A 225 7.83 -21.43 32.01
N GLN A 226 7.80 -22.57 31.31
CA GLN A 226 8.35 -22.72 29.96
C GLN A 226 7.52 -21.93 28.92
N PRO A 227 8.09 -21.57 27.75
CA PRO A 227 7.33 -21.04 26.63
C PRO A 227 6.15 -21.98 26.32
N TYR A 228 4.93 -21.42 26.27
CA TYR A 228 3.73 -22.25 26.15
C TYR A 228 3.71 -23.07 24.85
N GLU A 229 4.19 -22.48 23.76
CA GLU A 229 4.28 -23.10 22.43
C GLU A 229 5.23 -24.32 22.36
N GLU A 230 6.08 -24.52 23.37
CA GLU A 230 7.00 -25.68 23.46
C GLU A 230 6.42 -26.83 24.32
N THR A 231 5.20 -26.66 24.81
CA THR A 231 4.58 -27.64 25.72
C THR A 231 3.65 -28.63 25.01
N ALA A 232 3.44 -29.79 25.65
CA ALA A 232 2.45 -30.76 25.19
C ALA A 232 1.02 -30.21 25.23
N ASP A 233 0.74 -29.26 26.12
CA ASP A 233 -0.56 -28.61 26.21
C ASP A 233 -0.87 -27.77 24.99
N TYR A 234 0.11 -27.00 24.50
CA TYR A 234 -0.01 -26.28 23.23
C TYR A 234 -0.21 -27.23 22.05
N ALA A 235 0.55 -28.32 22.00
CA ALA A 235 0.42 -29.32 20.92
C ALA A 235 -1.01 -29.89 20.87
N ARG A 236 -1.60 -30.24 22.04
CA ARG A 236 -2.99 -30.72 22.15
C ARG A 236 -4.00 -29.64 21.74
N GLN A 237 -3.80 -28.41 22.17
CA GLN A 237 -4.68 -27.29 21.83
C GLN A 237 -4.63 -27.00 20.33
N ARG A 238 -3.43 -27.01 19.70
CA ARG A 238 -3.27 -26.85 18.27
C ARG A 238 -3.98 -27.96 17.48
N GLU A 239 -3.88 -29.21 17.92
CA GLU A 239 -4.61 -30.34 17.30
C GLU A 239 -6.14 -30.15 17.39
N GLN A 240 -6.65 -29.62 18.48
CA GLN A 240 -8.07 -29.30 18.63
C GLN A 240 -8.51 -28.20 17.64
N TRP A 241 -7.73 -27.13 17.48
CA TRP A 241 -8.00 -26.10 16.50
C TRP A 241 -7.98 -26.64 15.06
N GLU A 242 -7.00 -27.45 14.73
CA GLU A 242 -6.91 -28.08 13.40
C GLU A 242 -8.11 -29.01 13.15
N LYS A 243 -8.52 -29.81 14.10
CA LYS A 243 -9.73 -30.65 14.00
C LYS A 243 -10.99 -29.80 13.80
N ALA A 244 -11.11 -28.67 14.49
CA ALA A 244 -12.25 -27.77 14.36
C ALA A 244 -12.31 -27.17 12.92
N ILE A 245 -11.17 -26.78 12.36
CA ILE A 245 -11.07 -26.26 10.99
C ILE A 245 -11.44 -27.33 9.98
N LEU A 246 -10.84 -28.52 10.08
CA LEU A 246 -11.05 -29.63 9.16
C LEU A 246 -12.45 -30.22 9.27
N GLY A 247 -13.11 -30.06 10.40
CA GLY A 247 -14.52 -30.39 10.58
C GLY A 247 -15.49 -29.51 9.79
N GLY A 248 -15.00 -28.44 9.21
CA GLY A 248 -15.71 -27.52 8.31
C GLY A 248 -16.44 -26.36 9.01
N ALA A 249 -16.67 -25.29 8.26
CA ALA A 249 -17.37 -24.07 8.68
C ALA A 249 -16.86 -23.40 9.97
N THR A 250 -15.58 -23.57 10.30
CA THR A 250 -14.94 -22.95 11.48
C THR A 250 -13.94 -21.91 11.05
N VAL A 251 -14.00 -20.71 11.66
CA VAL A 251 -13.06 -19.60 11.44
C VAL A 251 -12.22 -19.41 12.69
N MET A 252 -10.93 -19.34 12.56
CA MET A 252 -10.03 -18.96 13.65
C MET A 252 -10.03 -17.43 13.82
N VAL A 253 -10.09 -16.97 15.08
CA VAL A 253 -10.05 -15.54 15.41
C VAL A 253 -8.89 -15.29 16.35
N THR A 254 -7.97 -14.40 15.97
CA THR A 254 -6.80 -14.10 16.82
C THR A 254 -6.21 -12.73 16.55
N PRO A 255 -5.73 -12.02 17.59
CA PRO A 255 -4.82 -10.89 17.43
C PRO A 255 -3.36 -11.29 17.23
N GLY A 256 -2.98 -12.57 17.49
CA GLY A 256 -1.61 -13.06 17.29
C GLY A 256 -0.60 -12.40 18.23
N ILE A 257 -0.90 -12.30 19.52
CA ILE A 257 -0.10 -11.57 20.51
C ILE A 257 1.01 -12.45 21.09
N SER A 258 0.66 -13.66 21.54
CA SER A 258 1.63 -14.62 22.06
C SER A 258 2.33 -15.35 20.91
N ARG A 259 3.46 -16.00 21.23
CA ARG A 259 4.19 -16.78 20.24
C ARG A 259 3.34 -17.93 19.69
N GLY A 260 2.59 -18.62 20.56
CA GLY A 260 1.70 -19.70 20.14
C GLY A 260 0.56 -19.23 19.23
N GLU A 261 -0.03 -18.06 19.52
CA GLU A 261 -1.03 -17.44 18.65
C GLU A 261 -0.44 -17.03 17.29
N LEU A 262 0.78 -16.48 17.26
CA LEU A 262 1.50 -16.15 16.03
C LEU A 262 1.77 -17.40 15.17
N LEU A 263 2.16 -18.51 15.78
CA LEU A 263 2.38 -19.78 15.08
C LEU A 263 1.08 -20.27 14.43
N MET A 264 -0.02 -20.30 15.17
CA MET A 264 -1.32 -20.72 14.62
C MET A 264 -1.83 -19.78 13.55
N LYS A 265 -1.68 -18.46 13.74
CA LYS A 265 -2.00 -17.46 12.70
C LYS A 265 -1.23 -17.71 11.40
N ASN A 266 0.07 -17.92 11.51
CA ASN A 266 0.93 -18.17 10.34
C ASN A 266 0.57 -19.48 9.65
N GLU A 267 0.25 -20.52 10.41
CA GLU A 267 -0.24 -21.79 9.87
C GLU A 267 -1.56 -21.62 9.11
N CYS A 268 -2.51 -20.83 9.64
CA CYS A 268 -3.73 -20.49 8.93
C CYS A 268 -3.44 -19.80 7.60
N LEU A 269 -2.52 -18.83 7.58
CA LEU A 269 -2.12 -18.13 6.36
C LEU A 269 -1.46 -19.05 5.35
N GLU A 270 -0.60 -19.95 5.79
CA GLU A 270 0.14 -20.91 4.95
C GLU A 270 -0.78 -21.97 4.34
N LYS A 271 -1.67 -22.55 5.15
CA LYS A 271 -2.59 -23.63 4.74
C LYS A 271 -3.89 -23.09 4.11
N GLY A 272 -4.13 -21.78 4.09
CA GLY A 272 -5.36 -21.17 3.60
C GLY A 272 -6.57 -21.46 4.50
N TYR A 273 -6.35 -21.67 5.79
CA TYR A 273 -7.44 -21.87 6.75
C TYR A 273 -8.19 -20.55 7.02
N PRO A 274 -9.51 -20.60 7.23
CA PRO A 274 -10.32 -19.42 7.50
C PRO A 274 -9.86 -18.69 8.77
N LEU A 275 -9.52 -17.41 8.63
CA LEU A 275 -8.91 -16.59 9.69
C LEU A 275 -9.51 -15.19 9.74
N ILE A 276 -9.91 -14.75 10.92
CA ILE A 276 -10.12 -13.33 11.25
C ILE A 276 -8.95 -12.88 12.12
N HIS A 277 -8.10 -12.02 11.56
CA HIS A 277 -6.95 -11.45 12.27
C HIS A 277 -7.26 -10.03 12.73
N ILE A 278 -7.17 -9.79 14.04
CA ILE A 278 -7.39 -8.46 14.63
C ILE A 278 -6.01 -7.84 14.88
N GLN A 279 -5.67 -6.79 14.13
CA GLN A 279 -4.37 -6.13 14.27
C GLN A 279 -4.46 -4.84 15.10
N LYS A 280 -3.33 -4.47 15.71
CA LYS A 280 -3.17 -3.22 16.44
C LYS A 280 -3.18 -1.99 15.53
N ASP A 281 -2.48 -2.09 14.40
CA ASP A 281 -2.27 -0.97 13.50
C ASP A 281 -3.50 -0.70 12.64
N SER A 282 -3.82 0.58 12.45
CA SER A 282 -5.00 1.02 11.71
C SER A 282 -4.95 0.62 10.22
N ILE A 283 -6.13 0.45 9.63
CA ILE A 283 -6.31 0.25 8.18
C ILE A 283 -6.74 1.57 7.57
N GLY A 284 -5.79 2.28 6.96
CA GLY A 284 -6.03 3.53 6.25
C GLY A 284 -6.37 3.33 4.77
N PRO A 285 -6.63 4.43 4.03
CA PRO A 285 -7.01 4.39 2.61
C PRO A 285 -5.99 3.70 1.70
N TYR A 286 -4.71 3.76 2.06
CA TYR A 286 -3.61 3.19 1.26
C TYR A 286 -3.05 1.89 1.85
N TRP A 287 -3.55 1.45 3.01
CA TRP A 287 -3.12 0.20 3.63
C TRP A 287 -3.38 -0.99 2.71
N LYS A 288 -2.42 -1.89 2.60
CA LYS A 288 -2.51 -3.10 1.77
C LYS A 288 -1.90 -4.28 2.53
N PRO A 289 -2.55 -5.46 2.49
CA PRO A 289 -1.94 -6.66 3.08
C PRO A 289 -0.68 -7.05 2.31
N GLU A 290 0.30 -7.59 3.04
CA GLU A 290 1.58 -8.00 2.47
C GLU A 290 1.62 -9.50 2.23
N ARG A 291 2.36 -9.92 1.20
CA ARG A 291 2.73 -11.33 0.94
C ARG A 291 1.59 -12.33 1.18
N GLN A 292 1.81 -13.30 2.08
CA GLN A 292 0.83 -14.34 2.41
C GLN A 292 -0.54 -13.80 2.85
N ARG A 293 -0.58 -12.65 3.54
CA ARG A 293 -1.85 -12.03 3.91
C ARG A 293 -2.64 -11.57 2.68
N PHE A 294 -1.94 -11.08 1.64
CA PHE A 294 -2.59 -10.72 0.38
C PHE A 294 -3.17 -11.97 -0.32
N ASP A 295 -2.39 -13.04 -0.39
CA ASP A 295 -2.84 -14.29 -1.02
C ASP A 295 -3.99 -14.93 -0.25
N ALA A 296 -3.95 -14.91 1.08
CA ALA A 296 -5.04 -15.37 1.93
C ALA A 296 -6.34 -14.54 1.75
N CYS A 297 -6.22 -13.20 1.56
CA CYS A 297 -7.37 -12.38 1.19
C CYS A 297 -7.91 -12.77 -0.20
N ALA A 298 -7.03 -12.93 -1.20
CA ALA A 298 -7.43 -13.30 -2.56
C ALA A 298 -8.09 -14.68 -2.62
N ASN A 299 -7.67 -15.62 -1.78
CA ASN A 299 -8.30 -16.93 -1.63
C ASN A 299 -9.60 -16.90 -0.80
N GLY A 300 -9.98 -15.76 -0.26
CA GLY A 300 -11.16 -15.60 0.58
C GLY A 300 -11.02 -16.16 2.00
N SER A 301 -9.83 -16.60 2.39
CA SER A 301 -9.59 -17.23 3.71
C SER A 301 -9.22 -16.23 4.82
N LEU A 302 -9.00 -14.96 4.50
CA LEU A 302 -8.59 -13.95 5.48
C LEU A 302 -9.51 -12.73 5.52
N LEU A 303 -9.87 -12.34 6.74
CA LEU A 303 -10.37 -11.02 7.09
C LEU A 303 -9.41 -10.37 8.09
N VAL A 304 -8.95 -9.17 7.80
CA VAL A 304 -8.16 -8.33 8.72
C VAL A 304 -9.05 -7.25 9.28
N LEU A 305 -9.05 -7.11 10.60
CA LEU A 305 -9.77 -6.08 11.33
C LEU A 305 -8.79 -5.23 12.14
N ALA A 306 -9.01 -3.93 12.17
CA ALA A 306 -8.26 -2.98 12.99
C ALA A 306 -9.25 -2.11 13.78
N PRO A 307 -9.35 -2.25 15.10
CA PRO A 307 -10.27 -1.45 15.90
C PRO A 307 -9.86 0.03 15.88
N TRP A 308 -10.85 0.93 15.74
CA TRP A 308 -10.61 2.37 15.69
C TRP A 308 -10.30 2.98 17.04
N GLU A 309 -10.89 2.39 18.08
CA GLU A 309 -10.92 2.95 19.44
C GLU A 309 -9.96 2.25 20.39
N LEU A 310 -8.98 1.48 19.86
CA LEU A 310 -8.10 0.63 20.69
C LEU A 310 -7.40 1.42 21.79
N ASP A 311 -6.91 2.62 21.48
CA ASP A 311 -6.15 3.46 22.40
C ASP A 311 -7.05 4.23 23.39
N SER A 312 -8.36 4.29 23.12
CA SER A 312 -9.38 4.92 23.98
C SER A 312 -10.27 3.92 24.72
N MET A 313 -9.99 2.61 24.57
CA MET A 313 -10.66 1.57 25.35
C MET A 313 -10.24 1.63 26.83
N GLU A 314 -10.94 0.91 27.68
CA GLU A 314 -10.70 0.95 29.13
C GLU A 314 -9.27 0.55 29.50
N ALA A 315 -8.72 1.23 30.50
CA ALA A 315 -7.49 0.85 31.16
C ALA A 315 -7.67 -0.52 31.85
N VAL A 316 -6.67 -1.38 31.74
CA VAL A 316 -6.74 -2.76 32.28
C VAL A 316 -5.87 -2.87 33.51
N ASN A 317 -6.45 -3.29 34.63
CA ASN A 317 -5.76 -3.45 35.93
C ASN A 317 -5.00 -2.18 36.38
N GLY A 318 -5.55 -1.00 36.08
CA GLY A 318 -4.91 0.29 36.43
C GLY A 318 -3.76 0.70 35.51
N VAL A 319 -3.49 -0.05 34.44
CA VAL A 319 -2.48 0.29 33.44
C VAL A 319 -3.12 1.11 32.33
N PRO A 320 -2.52 2.24 31.89
CA PRO A 320 -3.08 3.12 30.87
C PRO A 320 -3.52 2.39 29.59
N SER A 321 -4.60 2.86 28.98
CA SER A 321 -5.21 2.24 27.79
C SER A 321 -4.26 2.20 26.56
N ASP A 322 -3.38 3.15 26.45
CA ASP A 322 -2.38 3.28 25.38
C ASP A 322 -1.12 2.42 25.59
N SER A 323 -1.02 1.70 26.72
CA SER A 323 0.06 0.73 26.96
C SER A 323 -0.12 -0.52 26.12
N ASP A 324 0.97 -1.19 25.75
CA ASP A 324 0.91 -2.46 25.04
C ASP A 324 0.17 -3.55 25.85
N TYR A 325 0.25 -3.51 27.17
CA TYR A 325 -0.47 -4.45 28.03
C TYR A 325 -2.00 -4.30 27.87
N SER A 326 -2.52 -3.08 28.02
CA SER A 326 -3.96 -2.81 27.90
C SER A 326 -4.45 -3.03 26.46
N ARG A 327 -3.69 -2.60 25.46
CA ARG A 327 -3.99 -2.85 24.04
C ARG A 327 -4.14 -4.34 23.73
N PHE A 328 -3.19 -5.16 24.19
CA PHE A 328 -3.23 -6.60 23.94
C PHE A 328 -4.36 -7.30 24.67
N HIS A 329 -4.67 -6.86 25.89
CA HIS A 329 -5.83 -7.37 26.63
C HIS A 329 -7.12 -7.00 25.90
N ASN A 330 -7.28 -5.76 25.47
CA ASN A 330 -8.44 -5.29 24.73
C ASN A 330 -8.59 -6.00 23.38
N LEU A 331 -7.51 -6.27 22.65
CA LEU A 331 -7.56 -7.06 21.42
C LEU A 331 -8.07 -8.50 21.66
N ASN A 332 -7.69 -9.13 22.77
CA ASN A 332 -8.22 -10.44 23.14
C ASN A 332 -9.71 -10.40 23.49
N ASN A 333 -10.16 -9.35 24.19
CA ASN A 333 -11.59 -9.15 24.48
C ASN A 333 -12.40 -8.96 23.20
N LEU A 334 -11.90 -8.14 22.27
CA LEU A 334 -12.50 -7.95 20.94
C LEU A 334 -12.57 -9.27 20.15
N ALA A 335 -11.53 -10.11 20.24
CA ALA A 335 -11.55 -11.44 19.62
C ALA A 335 -12.66 -12.33 20.19
N THR A 336 -12.87 -12.29 21.52
CA THR A 336 -13.96 -12.99 22.19
C THR A 336 -15.34 -12.49 21.71
N GLU A 337 -15.50 -11.17 21.60
CA GLU A 337 -16.74 -10.57 21.10
C GLU A 337 -17.04 -10.96 19.65
N ILE A 338 -15.99 -10.96 18.79
CA ILE A 338 -16.13 -11.40 17.39
C ILE A 338 -16.50 -12.87 17.30
N CYS A 339 -15.96 -13.73 18.16
CA CYS A 339 -16.37 -15.14 18.21
C CYS A 339 -17.85 -15.31 18.56
N SER A 340 -18.36 -14.47 19.44
CA SER A 340 -19.77 -14.49 19.85
C SER A 340 -20.71 -13.73 18.91
N PHE A 341 -20.17 -12.99 17.95
CA PHE A 341 -20.95 -12.17 17.03
C PHE A 341 -21.66 -13.02 15.97
N ASN A 342 -23.01 -12.98 15.97
CA ASN A 342 -23.86 -13.68 15.00
C ASN A 342 -24.75 -12.72 14.20
N GLY A 343 -24.48 -11.41 14.27
CA GLY A 343 -25.22 -10.37 13.57
C GLY A 343 -24.66 -10.05 12.18
N GLU A 344 -25.26 -9.06 11.54
CA GLU A 344 -24.71 -8.48 10.32
C GLU A 344 -23.81 -7.29 10.63
N ALA A 345 -22.61 -7.30 10.04
CA ALA A 345 -21.71 -6.15 10.11
C ALA A 345 -22.30 -4.98 9.31
N LYS A 346 -22.32 -3.79 9.90
CA LYS A 346 -22.81 -2.58 9.22
C LYS A 346 -21.64 -1.86 8.57
N ILE A 347 -21.68 -1.77 7.25
CA ILE A 347 -20.67 -1.07 6.45
C ILE A 347 -21.17 0.36 6.21
N PHE A 348 -20.38 1.34 6.61
CA PHE A 348 -20.64 2.74 6.31
C PHE A 348 -19.83 3.14 5.08
N LYS A 349 -20.54 3.45 3.99
CA LYS A 349 -19.90 4.02 2.80
C LYS A 349 -19.53 5.46 3.11
N GLN A 350 -18.26 5.79 2.92
CA GLN A 350 -17.79 7.19 2.90
C GLN A 350 -18.08 7.84 1.57
#